data_e39946dea0e4559628ebd04b458415da
#
_entry.id   e39946dea0e4559628ebd04b458415da
#
_cell.length_a   1.000
_cell.length_b   1.000
_cell.length_c   1.000
_cell.angle_alpha   90.00
_cell.angle_beta   90.00
_cell.angle_gamma   90.00
#
_symmetry.space_group_name_H-M   'P 1'
#
loop_
_entity.id
_entity.type
_entity.pdbx_description
1 polymer ?
#
loop_
_entity_poly.entity_id
_entity_poly.type
_entity_poly.pdbx_seq_one_letter_code
_entity_poly.pdbx_strand_id
1 'polypeptide(L)'
;MKVRLIKMDQEEYDVFYQRSFEHHVRELILEEKMSEKAAEKETTKELRAMLPEGLNTENNYLMTIFDEKEEPVGFIWTLQEYSEDIKQSFLCDFEIYEKDRRKGYASESLKQMENDAKQAGCRESVLFVADENAAAIALYEKCGYVSFREFNYGKYMKKTL
;
A
#
# COMPACT_ATOMS: atom_id res chain seq x y z
N MET A 1 11.13 -18.24 5.26
CA MET A 1 10.39 -17.08 4.71
C MET A 1 11.33 -15.95 4.37
N LYS A 2 11.16 -15.38 3.20
CA LYS A 2 12.02 -14.28 2.72
C LYS A 2 11.81 -12.96 3.43
N VAL A 3 10.59 -12.70 3.92
CA VAL A 3 10.24 -11.44 4.58
C VAL A 3 9.38 -11.68 5.81
N ARG A 4 9.39 -10.70 6.70
CA ARG A 4 8.47 -10.62 7.84
C ARG A 4 7.83 -9.24 7.85
N LEU A 5 6.54 -9.19 8.10
CA LEU A 5 5.79 -7.95 8.26
C LEU A 5 5.60 -7.70 9.75
N ILE A 6 6.17 -6.61 10.23
CA ILE A 6 6.14 -6.26 11.65
C ILE A 6 5.57 -4.86 11.80
N LYS A 7 4.64 -4.68 12.75
CA LYS A 7 4.07 -3.36 13.01
C LYS A 7 5.17 -2.33 13.20
N MET A 8 5.03 -1.18 12.52
CA MET A 8 5.98 -0.08 12.62
C MET A 8 6.13 0.42 14.05
N ASP A 9 7.35 0.77 14.44
CA ASP A 9 7.56 1.64 15.58
C ASP A 9 7.39 3.10 15.14
N GLN A 10 7.54 4.06 16.06
CA GLN A 10 7.32 5.46 15.73
C GLN A 10 8.33 6.00 14.72
N GLU A 11 9.60 5.59 14.80
CA GLU A 11 10.63 6.02 13.84
C GLU A 11 10.31 5.51 12.43
N GLU A 12 9.93 4.26 12.33
CA GLU A 12 9.55 3.63 11.05
C GLU A 12 8.31 4.30 10.48
N TYR A 13 7.35 4.62 11.33
CA TYR A 13 6.15 5.34 10.92
C TYR A 13 6.48 6.73 10.37
N ASP A 14 7.38 7.45 11.01
CA ASP A 14 7.77 8.79 10.56
C ASP A 14 8.43 8.73 9.17
N VAL A 15 9.28 7.74 8.93
CA VAL A 15 9.90 7.52 7.62
C VAL A 15 8.84 7.17 6.57
N PHE A 16 7.96 6.22 6.90
CA PHE A 16 6.84 5.84 6.05
C PHE A 16 5.97 7.04 5.67
N TYR A 17 5.57 7.82 6.68
CA TYR A 17 4.67 8.96 6.48
C TYR A 17 5.28 9.98 5.51
N GLN A 18 6.55 10.29 5.69
CA GLN A 18 7.26 11.23 4.82
C GLN A 18 7.32 10.72 3.38
N ARG A 19 7.65 9.45 3.18
CA ARG A 19 7.73 8.85 1.85
C ARG A 19 6.36 8.76 1.18
N SER A 20 5.35 8.36 1.93
CA SER A 20 3.98 8.27 1.44
C SER A 20 3.44 9.65 1.06
N PHE A 21 3.72 10.66 1.87
CA PHE A 21 3.36 12.04 1.59
C PHE A 21 3.98 12.52 0.27
N GLU A 22 5.28 12.36 0.11
CA GLU A 22 5.99 12.77 -1.11
C GLU A 22 5.46 12.05 -2.35
N HIS A 23 5.17 10.77 -2.21
CA HIS A 23 4.63 9.95 -3.30
C HIS A 23 3.25 10.46 -3.75
N HIS A 24 2.35 10.71 -2.82
CA HIS A 24 1.00 11.21 -3.10
C HIS A 24 1.02 12.62 -3.71
N VAL A 25 1.88 13.49 -3.20
CA VAL A 25 2.07 14.84 -3.78
C VAL A 25 2.47 14.73 -5.24
N ARG A 26 3.43 13.86 -5.54
CA ARG A 26 3.92 13.67 -6.91
C ARG A 26 2.82 13.14 -7.83
N GLU A 27 2.03 12.20 -7.37
CA GLU A 27 0.90 11.66 -8.14
C GLU A 27 -0.12 12.73 -8.48
N LEU A 28 -0.50 13.58 -7.51
CA LEU A 28 -1.46 14.64 -7.74
C LEU A 28 -0.94 15.70 -8.74
N ILE A 29 0.34 15.99 -8.70
CA ILE A 29 0.95 16.92 -9.65
C ILE A 29 0.93 16.33 -11.07
N LEU A 30 1.32 15.07 -11.20
CA LEU A 30 1.44 14.41 -12.51
C LEU A 30 0.09 14.04 -13.12
N GLU A 31 -0.80 13.48 -12.33
CA GLU A 31 -2.08 12.92 -12.81
C GLU A 31 -3.20 13.94 -12.84
N GLU A 32 -3.33 14.76 -11.81
CA GLU A 32 -4.39 15.74 -11.70
C GLU A 32 -3.93 17.16 -12.02
N LYS A 33 -2.68 17.32 -12.42
CA LYS A 33 -2.07 18.60 -12.82
C LYS A 33 -2.21 19.69 -11.78
N MET A 34 -2.20 19.34 -10.51
CA MET A 34 -2.22 20.29 -9.42
C MET A 34 -0.90 21.02 -9.31
N SER A 35 -0.93 22.24 -8.77
CA SER A 35 0.29 22.92 -8.35
C SER A 35 0.89 22.17 -7.16
N GLU A 36 2.19 22.32 -6.92
CA GLU A 36 2.86 21.69 -5.78
C GLU A 36 2.18 22.07 -4.47
N LYS A 37 1.86 23.34 -4.28
CA LYS A 37 1.21 23.85 -3.08
C LYS A 37 -0.19 23.23 -2.87
N ALA A 38 -0.98 23.14 -3.93
CA ALA A 38 -2.30 22.53 -3.89
C ALA A 38 -2.21 21.03 -3.59
N ALA A 39 -1.26 20.34 -4.21
CA ALA A 39 -1.02 18.91 -3.99
C ALA A 39 -0.61 18.63 -2.56
N GLU A 40 0.28 19.43 -1.98
CA GLU A 40 0.69 19.29 -0.58
C GLU A 40 -0.48 19.47 0.38
N LYS A 41 -1.30 20.47 0.14
CA LYS A 41 -2.49 20.74 0.96
C LYS A 41 -3.50 19.60 0.90
N GLU A 42 -3.77 19.09 -0.30
CA GLU A 42 -4.70 17.99 -0.50
C GLU A 42 -4.17 16.70 0.14
N THR A 43 -2.90 16.39 -0.05
CA THR A 43 -2.26 15.22 0.54
C THR A 43 -2.30 15.26 2.07
N THR A 44 -2.02 16.43 2.66
CA THR A 44 -2.11 16.61 4.11
C THR A 44 -3.53 16.30 4.60
N LYS A 45 -4.53 16.81 3.90
CA LYS A 45 -5.94 16.59 4.24
C LYS A 45 -6.30 15.10 4.16
N GLU A 46 -5.93 14.44 3.07
CA GLU A 46 -6.23 13.03 2.84
C GLU A 46 -5.57 12.12 3.87
N LEU A 47 -4.27 12.31 4.11
CA LEU A 47 -3.55 11.47 5.08
C LEU A 47 -4.05 11.66 6.50
N ARG A 48 -4.41 12.87 6.89
CA ARG A 48 -5.01 13.13 8.21
C ARG A 48 -6.37 12.46 8.36
N ALA A 49 -7.15 12.42 7.28
CA ALA A 49 -8.44 11.75 7.28
C ALA A 49 -8.28 10.23 7.35
N MET A 50 -7.27 9.66 6.68
CA MET A 50 -7.04 8.22 6.66
C MET A 50 -6.36 7.71 7.93
N LEU A 51 -5.48 8.49 8.53
CA LEU A 51 -4.71 8.12 9.72
C LEU A 51 -4.90 9.13 10.85
N PRO A 52 -6.14 9.33 11.34
CA PRO A 52 -6.42 10.35 12.36
C PRO A 52 -5.71 10.09 13.69
N GLU A 53 -5.41 8.84 14.02
CA GLU A 53 -4.66 8.45 15.22
C GLU A 53 -3.24 7.99 14.88
N GLY A 54 -2.73 8.37 13.69
CA GLY A 54 -1.38 8.02 13.26
C GLY A 54 -1.16 6.51 13.24
N LEU A 55 -0.07 6.09 13.86
CA LEU A 55 0.32 4.68 13.95
C LEU A 55 -0.75 3.78 14.59
N ASN A 56 -1.61 4.35 15.44
CA ASN A 56 -2.62 3.61 16.18
C ASN A 56 -4.04 3.75 15.59
N THR A 57 -4.15 4.18 14.35
CA THR A 57 -5.43 4.28 13.66
C THR A 57 -6.06 2.91 13.51
N GLU A 58 -7.31 2.77 13.97
CA GLU A 58 -8.03 1.51 13.95
C GLU A 58 -8.19 0.95 12.54
N ASN A 59 -8.11 -0.38 12.41
CA ASN A 59 -8.26 -1.13 11.16
C ASN A 59 -7.18 -0.84 10.10
N ASN A 60 -6.17 -0.08 10.46
CA ASN A 60 -5.02 0.19 9.61
C ASN A 60 -3.82 -0.62 10.08
N TYR A 61 -3.20 -1.32 9.14
CA TYR A 61 -2.06 -2.18 9.40
C TYR A 61 -0.85 -1.56 8.72
N LEU A 62 -0.02 -0.92 9.53
CA LEU A 62 1.16 -0.18 9.11
C LEU A 62 2.38 -1.03 9.46
N MET A 63 2.91 -1.72 8.45
CA MET A 63 3.93 -2.75 8.67
C MET A 63 5.24 -2.39 7.98
N THR A 64 6.34 -2.58 8.69
CA THR A 64 7.67 -2.55 8.09
C THR A 64 7.98 -3.96 7.56
N ILE A 65 8.55 -4.02 6.38
CA ILE A 65 8.98 -5.27 5.75
C ILE A 65 10.45 -5.49 6.08
N PHE A 66 10.74 -6.60 6.74
CA PHE A 66 12.11 -7.00 7.09
C PHE A 66 12.53 -8.20 6.27
N ASP A 67 13.80 -8.22 5.86
CA ASP A 67 14.39 -9.39 5.21
C ASP A 67 14.86 -10.42 6.23
N GLU A 68 15.52 -11.48 5.75
CA GLU A 68 16.02 -12.56 6.61
C GLU A 68 17.14 -12.11 7.56
N LYS A 69 17.79 -11.00 7.26
CA LYS A 69 18.85 -10.43 8.09
C LYS A 69 18.33 -9.40 9.09
N GLU A 70 17.00 -9.27 9.16
CA GLU A 70 16.31 -8.29 10.00
C GLU A 70 16.60 -6.84 9.61
N GLU A 71 16.88 -6.62 8.31
CA GLU A 71 17.04 -5.27 7.76
C GLU A 71 15.72 -4.81 7.13
N PRO A 72 15.33 -3.54 7.34
CA PRO A 72 14.11 -3.03 6.72
C PRO A 72 14.31 -2.83 5.21
N VAL A 73 13.45 -3.43 4.41
CA VAL A 73 13.51 -3.37 2.94
C VAL A 73 12.34 -2.62 2.31
N GLY A 74 11.36 -2.21 3.11
CA GLY A 74 10.21 -1.48 2.62
C GLY A 74 9.10 -1.40 3.66
N PHE A 75 7.92 -1.01 3.21
CA PHE A 75 6.74 -0.94 4.07
C PHE A 75 5.50 -1.34 3.29
N ILE A 76 4.45 -1.69 4.03
CA ILE A 76 3.13 -1.98 3.46
C ILE A 76 2.05 -1.45 4.42
N TRP A 77 1.09 -0.72 3.85
CA TRP A 77 -0.03 -0.15 4.58
C TRP A 77 -1.33 -0.68 3.99
N THR A 78 -2.10 -1.36 4.82
CA THR A 78 -3.42 -1.88 4.44
C THR A 78 -4.49 -1.38 5.39
N LEU A 79 -5.71 -1.26 4.88
CA LEU A 79 -6.91 -0.93 5.63
C LEU A 79 -7.89 -2.11 5.50
N GLN A 80 -8.36 -2.65 6.62
CA GLN A 80 -9.40 -3.66 6.60
C GLN A 80 -10.75 -3.00 6.81
N GLU A 81 -11.66 -3.22 5.89
CA GLU A 81 -12.99 -2.60 5.90
C GLU A 81 -14.03 -3.50 5.27
N TYR A 82 -15.29 -3.21 5.52
CA TYR A 82 -16.40 -3.89 4.86
C TYR A 82 -16.82 -3.10 3.63
N SER A 83 -16.94 -3.79 2.50
CA SER A 83 -17.55 -3.27 1.28
C SER A 83 -18.78 -4.14 1.07
N GLU A 84 -19.95 -3.55 1.29
CA GLU A 84 -21.21 -4.29 1.40
C GLU A 84 -21.11 -5.30 2.56
N ASP A 85 -21.24 -6.60 2.31
CA ASP A 85 -21.15 -7.63 3.35
C ASP A 85 -19.81 -8.37 3.35
N ILE A 86 -18.87 -7.95 2.52
CA ILE A 86 -17.57 -8.60 2.37
C ILE A 86 -16.48 -7.77 3.04
N LYS A 87 -15.75 -8.41 3.95
CA LYS A 87 -14.57 -7.80 4.54
C LYS A 87 -13.42 -7.87 3.54
N GLN A 88 -12.82 -6.72 3.27
CA GLN A 88 -11.70 -6.61 2.34
C GLN A 88 -10.47 -6.00 3.00
N SER A 89 -9.31 -6.33 2.48
CA SER A 89 -8.05 -5.67 2.80
C SER A 89 -7.74 -4.74 1.63
N PHE A 90 -7.73 -3.43 1.88
CA PHE A 90 -7.38 -2.45 0.85
C PHE A 90 -5.92 -2.06 1.01
N LEU A 91 -5.15 -2.21 -0.07
CA LEU A 91 -3.74 -1.84 -0.10
C LEU A 91 -3.62 -0.34 -0.36
N CYS A 92 -3.31 0.42 0.69
CA CYS A 92 -3.25 1.88 0.62
C CYS A 92 -1.91 2.37 0.09
N ASP A 93 -0.81 1.74 0.53
CA ASP A 93 0.53 2.08 0.06
C ASP A 93 1.48 0.90 0.27
N PHE A 94 2.46 0.79 -0.62
CA PHE A 94 3.37 -0.34 -0.62
C PHE A 94 4.64 0.03 -1.37
N GLU A 95 5.78 -0.11 -0.72
CA GLU A 95 7.06 0.21 -1.32
C GLU A 95 8.14 -0.76 -0.88
N ILE A 96 8.93 -1.24 -1.84
CA ILE A 96 10.23 -1.86 -1.58
C ILE A 96 11.26 -0.80 -1.91
N TYR A 97 12.19 -0.55 -1.01
CA TYR A 97 13.22 0.46 -1.20
C TYR A 97 14.07 0.14 -2.43
N GLU A 98 14.47 1.17 -3.16
CA GLU A 98 15.14 1.02 -4.45
C GLU A 98 16.30 0.02 -4.43
N LYS A 99 17.16 0.12 -3.40
CA LYS A 99 18.33 -0.76 -3.24
C LYS A 99 17.97 -2.23 -3.06
N ASP A 100 16.73 -2.52 -2.66
CA ASP A 100 16.27 -3.87 -2.32
C ASP A 100 15.33 -4.47 -3.35
N ARG A 101 15.10 -3.78 -4.46
CA ARG A 101 14.21 -4.25 -5.53
C ARG A 101 14.82 -5.40 -6.33
N ARG A 102 13.95 -6.13 -7.05
CA ARG A 102 14.28 -7.25 -7.90
C ARG A 102 14.90 -8.44 -7.17
N LYS A 103 14.58 -8.58 -5.89
CA LYS A 103 15.00 -9.72 -5.04
C LYS A 103 13.81 -10.62 -4.65
N GLY A 104 12.60 -10.29 -5.11
CA GLY A 104 11.38 -11.05 -4.80
C GLY A 104 10.67 -10.61 -3.52
N TYR A 105 11.11 -9.56 -2.87
CA TYR A 105 10.51 -9.10 -1.62
C TYR A 105 9.06 -8.63 -1.79
N ALA A 106 8.74 -7.99 -2.92
CA ALA A 106 7.41 -7.49 -3.17
C ALA A 106 6.37 -8.63 -3.23
N SER A 107 6.65 -9.67 -4.00
CA SER A 107 5.75 -10.83 -4.11
C SER A 107 5.57 -11.54 -2.77
N GLU A 108 6.66 -11.72 -2.02
CA GLU A 108 6.62 -12.35 -0.70
C GLU A 108 5.82 -11.50 0.30
N SER A 109 5.98 -10.18 0.26
CA SER A 109 5.25 -9.27 1.13
C SER A 109 3.75 -9.30 0.87
N LEU A 110 3.35 -9.30 -0.40
CA LEU A 110 1.94 -9.42 -0.77
C LEU A 110 1.35 -10.74 -0.27
N LYS A 111 2.07 -11.84 -0.46
CA LYS A 111 1.63 -13.16 -0.03
C LYS A 111 1.43 -13.21 1.49
N GLN A 112 2.37 -12.66 2.24
CA GLN A 112 2.29 -12.60 3.70
C GLN A 112 1.08 -11.74 4.13
N MET A 113 0.93 -10.57 3.55
CA MET A 113 -0.20 -9.68 3.83
C MET A 113 -1.54 -10.35 3.52
N GLU A 114 -1.62 -11.05 2.37
CA GLU A 114 -2.83 -11.78 1.98
C GLU A 114 -3.19 -12.88 2.98
N ASN A 115 -2.20 -13.63 3.44
CA ASN A 115 -2.40 -14.65 4.45
C ASN A 115 -2.90 -14.06 5.77
N ASP A 116 -2.30 -12.96 6.22
CA ASP A 116 -2.71 -12.28 7.44
C ASP A 116 -4.14 -11.74 7.33
N ALA A 117 -4.45 -11.13 6.19
CA ALA A 117 -5.79 -10.61 5.92
C ALA A 117 -6.84 -11.72 5.90
N LYS A 118 -6.51 -12.84 5.26
CA LYS A 118 -7.40 -14.01 5.21
C LYS A 118 -7.68 -14.56 6.60
N GLN A 119 -6.65 -14.67 7.44
CA GLN A 119 -6.81 -15.13 8.83
C GLN A 119 -7.67 -14.16 9.64
N ALA A 120 -7.63 -12.87 9.32
CA ALA A 120 -8.46 -11.86 9.96
C ALA A 120 -9.91 -11.81 9.42
N GLY A 121 -10.26 -12.69 8.49
CA GLY A 121 -11.60 -12.79 7.93
C GLY A 121 -11.84 -12.03 6.63
N CYS A 122 -10.79 -11.44 6.04
CA CYS A 122 -10.91 -10.77 4.75
C CYS A 122 -11.11 -11.81 3.64
N ARG A 123 -11.99 -11.50 2.70
CA ARG A 123 -12.31 -12.38 1.57
C ARG A 123 -11.75 -11.87 0.25
N GLU A 124 -11.34 -10.61 0.22
CA GLU A 124 -10.74 -9.99 -0.95
C GLU A 124 -9.60 -9.07 -0.54
N SER A 125 -8.59 -8.99 -1.40
CA SER A 125 -7.54 -7.98 -1.35
C SER A 125 -7.77 -7.04 -2.54
N VAL A 126 -7.85 -5.74 -2.29
CA VAL A 126 -8.19 -4.72 -3.28
C VAL A 126 -7.11 -3.65 -3.29
N LEU A 127 -6.82 -3.11 -4.46
CA LEU A 127 -5.87 -2.01 -4.60
C LEU A 127 -6.26 -1.09 -5.77
N PHE A 128 -5.70 0.10 -5.77
CA PHE A 128 -5.73 1.00 -6.91
C PHE A 128 -4.30 1.19 -7.42
N VAL A 129 -4.12 1.14 -8.74
CA VAL A 129 -2.81 1.32 -9.37
C VAL A 129 -2.91 2.27 -10.55
N ALA A 130 -1.97 3.23 -10.63
CA ALA A 130 -1.90 4.16 -11.73
C ALA A 130 -1.44 3.45 -13.01
N ASP A 131 -2.01 3.83 -14.16
CA ASP A 131 -1.67 3.23 -15.45
C ASP A 131 -0.19 3.38 -15.80
N GLU A 132 0.44 4.45 -15.34
CA GLU A 132 1.86 4.70 -15.58
C GLU A 132 2.79 3.77 -14.80
N ASN A 133 2.28 3.12 -13.76
CA ASN A 133 3.08 2.23 -12.92
C ASN A 133 3.08 0.81 -13.49
N ALA A 134 3.72 0.65 -14.65
CA ALA A 134 3.77 -0.64 -15.37
C ALA A 134 4.39 -1.76 -14.52
N ALA A 135 5.42 -1.45 -13.74
CA ALA A 135 6.08 -2.44 -12.89
C ALA A 135 5.15 -2.97 -11.79
N ALA A 136 4.38 -2.09 -11.17
CA ALA A 136 3.40 -2.49 -10.15
C ALA A 136 2.26 -3.32 -10.75
N ILE A 137 1.74 -2.90 -11.90
CA ILE A 137 0.68 -3.65 -12.60
C ILE A 137 1.16 -5.07 -12.92
N ALA A 138 2.37 -5.21 -13.46
CA ALA A 138 2.94 -6.52 -13.78
C ALA A 138 3.08 -7.39 -12.53
N LEU A 139 3.53 -6.80 -11.42
CA LEU A 139 3.63 -7.49 -10.14
C LEU A 139 2.26 -8.00 -9.66
N TYR A 140 1.26 -7.13 -9.67
CA TYR A 140 -0.08 -7.50 -9.19
C TYR A 140 -0.72 -8.56 -10.08
N GLU A 141 -0.60 -8.45 -11.38
CA GLU A 141 -1.08 -9.48 -12.31
C GLU A 141 -0.42 -10.84 -12.07
N LYS A 142 0.90 -10.83 -11.88
CA LYS A 142 1.67 -12.03 -11.55
C LYS A 142 1.20 -12.66 -10.24
N CYS A 143 0.80 -11.83 -9.28
CA CYS A 143 0.33 -12.29 -7.99
C CYS A 143 -1.16 -12.69 -7.97
N GLY A 144 -1.83 -12.62 -9.11
CA GLY A 144 -3.20 -13.09 -9.25
C GLY A 144 -4.28 -12.03 -9.14
N TYR A 145 -3.91 -10.76 -9.12
CA TYR A 145 -4.88 -9.66 -9.13
C TYR A 145 -5.45 -9.45 -10.53
N VAL A 146 -6.73 -9.11 -10.60
CA VAL A 146 -7.42 -8.81 -11.85
C VAL A 146 -8.10 -7.46 -11.77
N SER A 147 -8.09 -6.72 -12.88
CA SER A 147 -8.76 -5.43 -12.98
C SER A 147 -10.27 -5.62 -12.96
N PHE A 148 -10.99 -4.76 -12.23
CA PHE A 148 -12.46 -4.83 -12.19
C PHE A 148 -13.12 -3.46 -12.36
N ARG A 149 -12.36 -2.38 -12.32
CA ARG A 149 -12.89 -1.03 -12.54
C ARG A 149 -11.78 -0.11 -13.03
N GLU A 150 -12.01 0.56 -14.15
CA GLU A 150 -11.02 1.41 -14.80
C GLU A 150 -11.42 2.88 -14.78
N PHE A 151 -10.40 3.74 -14.66
CA PHE A 151 -10.52 5.19 -14.74
C PHE A 151 -9.48 5.71 -15.75
N ASN A 152 -9.52 7.03 -16.04
CA ASN A 152 -8.63 7.62 -17.04
C ASN A 152 -7.13 7.54 -16.67
N TYR A 153 -6.81 7.40 -15.40
CA TYR A 153 -5.43 7.46 -14.90
C TYR A 153 -5.00 6.23 -14.13
N GLY A 154 -5.89 5.28 -13.94
CA GLY A 154 -5.58 4.08 -13.19
C GLY A 154 -6.76 3.14 -13.07
N LYS A 155 -6.59 2.06 -12.32
CA LYS A 155 -7.61 1.04 -12.17
C LYS A 155 -7.58 0.39 -10.79
N TYR A 156 -8.75 -0.09 -10.38
CA TYR A 156 -8.86 -0.98 -9.23
C TYR A 156 -8.63 -2.41 -9.67
N MET A 157 -7.86 -3.12 -8.87
CA MET A 157 -7.60 -4.54 -9.06
C MET A 157 -7.97 -5.28 -7.77
N LYS A 158 -8.32 -6.55 -7.89
CA LYS A 158 -8.65 -7.38 -6.73
C LYS A 158 -8.22 -8.82 -6.90
N LYS A 159 -8.11 -9.50 -5.77
CA LYS A 159 -7.81 -10.92 -5.68
C LYS A 159 -8.69 -11.54 -4.59
N THR A 160 -9.30 -12.68 -4.89
CA THR A 160 -10.05 -13.46 -3.90
C THR A 160 -9.07 -14.17 -2.96
N LEU A 161 -9.31 -14.08 -1.67
CA LEU A 161 -8.44 -14.69 -0.66
C LEU A 161 -8.97 -16.03 -0.17
#